data_690b5bfe4aec8cf7da9c5b40dff6ce23
#
_entry.id   690b5bfe4aec8cf7da9c5b40dff6ce23
#
_cell.length_a   1.000
_cell.length_b   1.000
_cell.length_c   1.000
_cell.angle_alpha   90.00
_cell.angle_beta   90.00
_cell.angle_gamma   90.00
#
_symmetry.space_group_name_H-M   'P 1'
#
loop_
_entity.id
_entity.type
_entity.pdbx_description
1 polymer ?
#
loop_
_entity_poly.entity_id
_entity_poly.type
_entity_poly.pdbx_seq_one_letter_code
_entity_poly.pdbx_strand_id
1 'polypeptide(L)'
;MAEYFDSLVHVTPDGRWFQTAFDASEGRLLREMDAAGVERAVVVALAGLIENAFVLDVCRRHPGRLVPGASFNPAGGQVAEVLSAARGALRDGPFAVLKLHPRLNRYDLLDGSVLALLDELAEWSAPPPVWLDSLLYPRGVTLRRSPIESIRHLAERYPGLRFMLLHAGGASALAFFEALASLPNVMLDLSYSLIRYQRTSVALDHRFLAERFDRRTVFGSDFPEVSIGDAVSALETIVAGLPPEKADNVRSQTLSRFLNPRDASPP
;
A
#
# COMPACT_ATOMS: atom_id res chain seq x y z
N MET A 1 -19.14 15.62 5.33
CA MET A 1 -18.79 14.28 5.88
C MET A 1 -17.31 14.08 5.65
N ALA A 2 -16.63 13.30 6.49
CA ALA A 2 -15.23 12.96 6.24
C ALA A 2 -15.13 12.11 4.95
N GLU A 3 -14.16 12.41 4.12
CA GLU A 3 -13.86 11.64 2.90
C GLU A 3 -12.78 10.61 3.22
N TYR A 4 -12.99 9.34 2.87
CA TYR A 4 -12.00 8.30 3.06
C TYR A 4 -11.51 7.75 1.71
N PHE A 5 -10.19 7.52 1.63
CA PHE A 5 -9.56 6.85 0.51
C PHE A 5 -8.72 5.68 1.03
N ASP A 6 -9.22 4.46 0.82
CA ASP A 6 -8.56 3.24 1.27
C ASP A 6 -7.37 2.91 0.35
N SER A 7 -6.17 2.86 0.92
CA SER A 7 -4.94 2.61 0.16
C SER A 7 -4.81 1.16 -0.29
N LEU A 8 -5.44 0.18 0.39
CA LEU A 8 -5.19 -1.22 0.12
C LEU A 8 -6.42 -2.08 0.32
N VAL A 9 -6.95 -2.59 -0.79
CA VAL A 9 -7.99 -3.61 -0.80
C VAL A 9 -7.68 -4.69 -1.84
N HIS A 10 -8.17 -5.89 -1.60
CA HIS A 10 -8.05 -7.02 -2.52
C HIS A 10 -9.40 -7.65 -2.81
N VAL A 11 -9.62 -8.03 -4.06
CA VAL A 11 -10.77 -8.83 -4.50
C VAL A 11 -10.28 -9.99 -5.35
N THR A 12 -11.03 -11.09 -5.37
CA THR A 12 -10.69 -12.29 -6.13
C THR A 12 -11.80 -12.66 -7.12
N PRO A 13 -11.46 -13.37 -8.23
CA PRO A 13 -12.45 -13.72 -9.25
C PRO A 13 -13.59 -14.61 -8.73
N ASP A 14 -13.30 -15.49 -7.78
CA ASP A 14 -14.26 -16.42 -7.18
C ASP A 14 -14.84 -15.95 -5.85
N GLY A 15 -14.46 -14.75 -5.38
CA GLY A 15 -14.87 -14.17 -4.10
C GLY A 15 -14.26 -14.86 -2.88
N ARG A 16 -13.29 -15.76 -3.04
CA ARG A 16 -12.66 -16.50 -1.94
C ARG A 16 -11.29 -15.91 -1.60
N TRP A 17 -11.06 -15.65 -0.32
CA TRP A 17 -9.74 -15.22 0.13
C TRP A 17 -8.90 -16.43 0.55
N PHE A 18 -8.25 -17.05 -0.44
CA PHE A 18 -7.39 -18.23 -0.27
C PHE A 18 -8.09 -19.36 0.50
N GLN A 19 -7.46 -19.89 1.56
CA GLN A 19 -8.00 -20.98 2.40
C GLN A 19 -8.69 -20.43 3.66
N THR A 20 -9.24 -19.23 3.62
CA THR A 20 -9.95 -18.59 4.73
C THR A 20 -11.46 -18.57 4.47
N ALA A 21 -12.22 -18.14 5.48
CA ALA A 21 -13.66 -17.92 5.37
C ALA A 21 -14.00 -16.47 4.91
N PHE A 22 -13.02 -15.63 4.60
CA PHE A 22 -13.28 -14.25 4.19
C PHE A 22 -13.86 -14.21 2.77
N ASP A 23 -14.95 -13.48 2.61
CA ASP A 23 -15.52 -13.13 1.31
C ASP A 23 -14.72 -11.98 0.72
N ALA A 24 -14.00 -12.23 -0.38
CA ALA A 24 -13.21 -11.26 -1.13
C ALA A 24 -13.93 -10.83 -2.42
N SER A 25 -15.26 -10.91 -2.47
CA SER A 25 -16.01 -10.52 -3.65
C SER A 25 -16.05 -9.00 -3.84
N GLU A 26 -16.07 -8.58 -5.09
CA GLU A 26 -16.28 -7.18 -5.50
C GLU A 26 -17.58 -6.60 -4.89
N GLY A 27 -18.65 -7.39 -4.86
CA GLY A 27 -19.92 -6.96 -4.30
C GLY A 27 -19.86 -6.70 -2.80
N ARG A 28 -19.08 -7.47 -2.02
CA ARG A 28 -18.84 -7.19 -0.61
C ARG A 28 -18.00 -5.92 -0.41
N LEU A 29 -16.93 -5.76 -1.19
CA LEU A 29 -16.10 -4.56 -1.14
C LEU A 29 -16.96 -3.29 -1.29
N LEU A 30 -17.76 -3.22 -2.34
CA LEU A 30 -18.58 -2.03 -2.62
C LEU A 30 -19.62 -1.76 -1.52
N ARG A 31 -20.29 -2.81 -1.01
CA ARG A 31 -21.25 -2.64 0.09
C ARG A 31 -20.57 -2.12 1.37
N GLU A 32 -19.39 -2.62 1.71
CA GLU A 32 -18.65 -2.15 2.89
C GLU A 32 -18.12 -0.73 2.70
N MET A 33 -17.64 -0.37 1.51
CA MET A 33 -17.27 1.01 1.17
C MET A 33 -18.45 1.96 1.36
N ASP A 34 -19.62 1.61 0.80
CA ASP A 34 -20.84 2.43 0.92
C ASP A 34 -21.27 2.59 2.38
N ALA A 35 -21.28 1.49 3.15
CA ALA A 35 -21.69 1.50 4.56
C ALA A 35 -20.73 2.30 5.46
N ALA A 36 -19.43 2.32 5.13
CA ALA A 36 -18.40 3.02 5.90
C ALA A 36 -18.09 4.43 5.38
N GLY A 37 -18.72 4.89 4.28
CA GLY A 37 -18.46 6.18 3.67
C GLY A 37 -17.09 6.28 2.99
N VAL A 38 -16.52 5.16 2.54
CA VAL A 38 -15.27 5.14 1.79
C VAL A 38 -15.58 5.42 0.32
N GLU A 39 -15.12 6.56 -0.16
CA GLU A 39 -15.41 7.03 -1.51
C GLU A 39 -14.55 6.33 -2.55
N ARG A 40 -13.27 6.12 -2.25
CA ARG A 40 -12.29 5.53 -3.16
C ARG A 40 -11.46 4.45 -2.48
N ALA A 41 -11.02 3.46 -3.28
CA ALA A 41 -10.09 2.44 -2.81
C ALA A 41 -9.10 2.06 -3.92
N VAL A 42 -7.87 1.67 -3.53
CA VAL A 42 -6.89 1.10 -4.45
C VAL A 42 -7.01 -0.42 -4.40
N VAL A 43 -7.50 -1.00 -5.49
CA VAL A 43 -7.60 -2.46 -5.65
C VAL A 43 -6.29 -2.98 -6.19
N VAL A 44 -5.62 -3.83 -5.42
CA VAL A 44 -4.25 -4.25 -5.72
C VAL A 44 -4.20 -5.73 -6.08
N ALA A 45 -3.54 -6.04 -7.17
CA ALA A 45 -3.21 -7.41 -7.57
C ALA A 45 -2.18 -8.06 -6.62
N LEU A 46 -2.08 -9.39 -6.67
CA LEU A 46 -1.06 -10.16 -5.95
C LEU A 46 -0.40 -11.12 -6.93
N ALA A 47 0.85 -10.88 -7.28
CA ALA A 47 1.58 -11.66 -8.27
C ALA A 47 1.57 -13.16 -7.95
N GLY A 48 1.05 -13.96 -8.88
CA GLY A 48 0.85 -15.40 -8.75
C GLY A 48 -0.45 -15.83 -8.05
N LEU A 49 -1.31 -14.89 -7.62
CA LEU A 49 -2.56 -15.18 -6.92
C LEU A 49 -3.76 -14.38 -7.45
N ILE A 50 -3.58 -13.10 -7.72
CA ILE A 50 -4.60 -12.20 -8.27
C ILE A 50 -4.00 -11.48 -9.46
N GLU A 51 -4.52 -11.77 -10.64
CA GLU A 51 -4.00 -11.27 -11.90
C GLU A 51 -4.26 -9.78 -12.09
N ASN A 52 -3.29 -9.07 -12.67
CA ASN A 52 -3.41 -7.65 -13.00
C ASN A 52 -4.62 -7.39 -13.91
N ALA A 53 -4.85 -8.23 -14.91
CA ALA A 53 -5.98 -8.10 -15.84
C ALA A 53 -7.33 -8.13 -15.12
N PHE A 54 -7.51 -9.02 -14.14
CA PHE A 54 -8.73 -9.09 -13.35
C PHE A 54 -8.96 -7.80 -12.53
N VAL A 55 -7.91 -7.30 -11.84
CA VAL A 55 -7.99 -6.05 -11.08
C VAL A 55 -8.37 -4.88 -11.99
N LEU A 56 -7.78 -4.82 -13.18
CA LEU A 56 -8.10 -3.79 -14.15
C LEU A 56 -9.58 -3.83 -14.58
N ASP A 57 -10.12 -5.02 -14.83
CA ASP A 57 -11.52 -5.20 -15.21
C ASP A 57 -12.48 -4.79 -14.08
N VAL A 58 -12.15 -5.13 -12.84
CA VAL A 58 -12.90 -4.65 -11.65
C VAL A 58 -12.90 -3.12 -11.61
N CYS A 59 -11.75 -2.49 -11.71
CA CYS A 59 -11.66 -1.02 -11.61
C CYS A 59 -12.36 -0.31 -12.77
N ARG A 60 -12.33 -0.88 -13.98
CA ARG A 60 -13.04 -0.32 -15.16
C ARG A 60 -14.56 -0.31 -14.98
N ARG A 61 -15.13 -1.23 -14.20
CA ARG A 61 -16.57 -1.24 -13.88
C ARG A 61 -16.96 -0.15 -12.90
N HIS A 62 -16.00 0.39 -12.15
CA HIS A 62 -16.23 1.41 -11.11
C HIS A 62 -15.28 2.61 -11.26
N PRO A 63 -15.36 3.32 -12.41
CA PRO A 63 -14.48 4.45 -12.70
C PRO A 63 -14.66 5.56 -11.65
N GLY A 64 -13.54 6.14 -11.20
CA GLY A 64 -13.54 7.18 -10.17
C GLY A 64 -13.62 6.67 -8.73
N ARG A 65 -14.09 5.44 -8.50
CA ARG A 65 -14.14 4.80 -7.17
C ARG A 65 -12.98 3.86 -6.91
N LEU A 66 -12.67 3.01 -7.89
CA LEU A 66 -11.62 2.00 -7.75
C LEU A 66 -10.41 2.35 -8.61
N VAL A 67 -9.25 2.36 -7.99
CA VAL A 67 -7.96 2.68 -8.63
C VAL A 67 -7.16 1.38 -8.79
N PRO A 68 -6.68 1.02 -10.00
CA PRO A 68 -5.97 -0.23 -10.19
C PRO A 68 -4.51 -0.16 -9.73
N GLY A 69 -4.10 -1.13 -8.92
CA GLY A 69 -2.72 -1.38 -8.52
C GLY A 69 -2.20 -2.69 -9.12
N ALA A 70 -1.10 -2.61 -9.85
CA ALA A 70 -0.44 -3.79 -10.40
C ALA A 70 0.50 -4.45 -9.39
N SER A 71 0.70 -5.76 -9.51
CA SER A 71 1.69 -6.49 -8.74
C SER A 71 2.55 -7.36 -9.67
N PHE A 72 3.87 -7.37 -9.42
CA PHE A 72 4.81 -8.21 -10.13
C PHE A 72 5.70 -8.97 -9.16
N ASN A 73 6.12 -10.17 -9.56
CA ASN A 73 7.18 -10.92 -8.87
C ASN A 73 8.49 -10.74 -9.67
N PRO A 74 9.43 -9.90 -9.23
CA PRO A 74 10.68 -9.67 -9.94
C PRO A 74 11.56 -10.93 -10.08
N ALA A 75 11.39 -11.89 -9.16
CA ALA A 75 12.12 -13.17 -9.15
C ALA A 75 11.33 -14.30 -9.85
N GLY A 76 10.15 -14.03 -10.40
CA GLY A 76 9.23 -15.05 -10.93
C GLY A 76 9.47 -15.48 -12.37
N GLY A 77 10.53 -15.01 -13.03
CA GLY A 77 10.81 -15.33 -14.43
C GLY A 77 12.06 -14.64 -14.96
N GLN A 78 12.18 -14.53 -16.28
CA GLN A 78 13.25 -13.76 -16.90
C GLN A 78 13.05 -12.26 -16.61
N VAL A 79 14.10 -11.58 -16.16
CA VAL A 79 14.04 -10.15 -15.82
C VAL A 79 13.47 -9.32 -17.00
N ALA A 80 13.88 -9.60 -18.22
CA ALA A 80 13.39 -8.89 -19.40
C ALA A 80 11.86 -9.02 -19.60
N GLU A 81 11.28 -10.17 -19.28
CA GLU A 81 9.83 -10.40 -19.38
C GLU A 81 9.09 -9.60 -18.31
N VAL A 82 9.60 -9.62 -17.08
CA VAL A 82 9.03 -8.82 -15.98
C VAL A 82 9.06 -7.33 -16.29
N LEU A 83 10.20 -6.82 -16.81
CA LEU A 83 10.34 -5.42 -17.22
C LEU A 83 9.38 -5.06 -18.34
N SER A 84 9.24 -5.93 -19.36
CA SER A 84 8.29 -5.72 -20.46
C SER A 84 6.85 -5.64 -19.97
N ALA A 85 6.44 -6.57 -19.10
CA ALA A 85 5.10 -6.58 -18.50
C ALA A 85 4.86 -5.34 -17.62
N ALA A 86 5.85 -4.91 -16.85
CA ALA A 86 5.77 -3.72 -16.02
C ALA A 86 5.62 -2.44 -16.86
N ARG A 87 6.37 -2.31 -17.96
CA ARG A 87 6.20 -1.19 -18.91
C ARG A 87 4.78 -1.14 -19.48
N GLY A 88 4.28 -2.26 -19.97
CA GLY A 88 2.93 -2.34 -20.55
C GLY A 88 1.83 -2.01 -19.55
N ALA A 89 1.98 -2.40 -18.27
CA ALA A 89 0.99 -2.14 -17.24
C ALA A 89 1.08 -0.72 -16.67
N LEU A 90 2.27 -0.27 -16.32
CA LEU A 90 2.49 0.92 -15.49
C LEU A 90 2.82 2.18 -16.28
N ARG A 91 3.65 2.07 -17.33
CA ARG A 91 4.03 3.23 -18.17
C ARG A 91 3.03 3.50 -19.27
N ASP A 92 2.62 2.46 -19.96
CA ASP A 92 1.79 2.54 -21.16
C ASP A 92 0.32 2.17 -20.84
N GLY A 93 0.05 1.65 -19.65
CA GLY A 93 -1.24 1.19 -19.17
C GLY A 93 -1.82 2.04 -18.03
N PRO A 94 -2.99 1.64 -17.52
CA PRO A 94 -3.77 2.44 -16.59
C PRO A 94 -3.47 2.20 -15.09
N PHE A 95 -2.49 1.36 -14.74
CA PHE A 95 -2.21 1.07 -13.35
C PHE A 95 -1.49 2.24 -12.66
N ALA A 96 -2.03 2.64 -11.52
CA ALA A 96 -1.57 3.81 -10.77
C ALA A 96 -0.40 3.52 -9.81
N VAL A 97 -0.24 2.25 -9.39
CA VAL A 97 0.78 1.84 -8.43
C VAL A 97 1.39 0.49 -8.80
N LEU A 98 2.62 0.25 -8.34
CA LEU A 98 3.28 -1.05 -8.36
C LEU A 98 3.35 -1.62 -6.94
N LYS A 99 2.81 -2.81 -6.70
CA LYS A 99 3.03 -3.56 -5.45
C LYS A 99 4.12 -4.61 -5.62
N LEU A 100 5.08 -4.59 -4.69
CA LEU A 100 6.08 -5.62 -4.49
C LEU A 100 5.84 -6.33 -3.16
N HIS A 101 5.75 -7.66 -3.19
CA HIS A 101 5.41 -8.47 -2.02
C HIS A 101 6.50 -9.52 -1.72
N PRO A 102 7.63 -9.12 -1.10
CA PRO A 102 8.79 -10.00 -0.88
C PRO A 102 8.44 -11.25 -0.06
N ARG A 103 7.57 -11.13 0.96
CA ARG A 103 7.14 -12.27 1.77
C ARG A 103 6.38 -13.33 0.96
N LEU A 104 5.42 -12.88 0.15
CA LEU A 104 4.57 -13.76 -0.66
C LEU A 104 5.39 -14.45 -1.74
N ASN A 105 6.20 -13.70 -2.45
CA ASN A 105 6.96 -14.16 -3.60
C ASN A 105 8.39 -14.62 -3.27
N ARG A 106 8.78 -14.60 -1.97
CA ARG A 106 10.02 -15.18 -1.43
C ARG A 106 11.31 -14.65 -2.05
N TYR A 107 11.41 -13.35 -2.22
CA TYR A 107 12.63 -12.66 -2.66
C TYR A 107 13.08 -11.63 -1.62
N ASP A 108 14.33 -11.21 -1.73
CA ASP A 108 14.88 -10.10 -0.94
C ASP A 108 14.73 -8.79 -1.72
N LEU A 109 14.41 -7.69 -1.03
CA LEU A 109 14.24 -6.37 -1.66
C LEU A 109 15.50 -5.85 -2.36
N LEU A 110 16.66 -6.37 -2.03
CA LEU A 110 17.95 -6.02 -2.65
C LEU A 110 18.44 -7.10 -3.64
N ASP A 111 17.60 -8.05 -4.03
CA ASP A 111 17.95 -8.99 -5.10
C ASP A 111 18.08 -8.27 -6.45
N GLY A 112 19.00 -8.74 -7.30
CA GLY A 112 19.32 -8.08 -8.57
C GLY A 112 18.13 -7.88 -9.50
N SER A 113 17.13 -8.79 -9.47
CA SER A 113 15.90 -8.65 -10.25
C SER A 113 14.99 -7.52 -9.75
N VAL A 114 14.96 -7.28 -8.43
CA VAL A 114 14.24 -6.15 -7.84
C VAL A 114 14.92 -4.84 -8.21
N LEU A 115 16.24 -4.79 -8.06
CA LEU A 115 17.03 -3.61 -8.40
C LEU A 115 16.90 -3.28 -9.90
N ALA A 116 16.93 -4.27 -10.79
CA ALA A 116 16.73 -4.05 -12.22
C ALA A 116 15.35 -3.45 -12.53
N LEU A 117 14.28 -3.87 -11.82
CA LEU A 117 12.96 -3.28 -11.97
C LEU A 117 12.91 -1.83 -11.47
N LEU A 118 13.54 -1.54 -10.33
CA LEU A 118 13.59 -0.19 -9.78
C LEU A 118 14.51 0.74 -10.59
N ASP A 119 15.63 0.23 -11.12
CA ASP A 119 16.50 0.97 -12.05
C ASP A 119 15.70 1.38 -13.31
N GLU A 120 14.90 0.46 -13.88
CA GLU A 120 14.02 0.76 -15.01
C GLU A 120 12.99 1.85 -14.67
N LEU A 121 12.31 1.72 -13.52
CA LEU A 121 11.31 2.72 -13.08
C LEU A 121 11.93 4.10 -12.85
N ALA A 122 13.16 4.16 -12.33
CA ALA A 122 13.84 5.40 -12.03
C ALA A 122 14.16 6.24 -13.30
N GLU A 123 14.25 5.60 -14.45
CA GLU A 123 14.47 6.27 -15.75
C GLU A 123 13.18 6.89 -16.35
N TRP A 124 12.00 6.59 -15.76
CA TRP A 124 10.77 7.12 -16.31
C TRP A 124 10.52 8.56 -15.83
N SER A 125 9.98 9.39 -16.70
CA SER A 125 9.65 10.80 -16.38
C SER A 125 8.56 10.94 -15.30
N ALA A 126 7.69 9.93 -15.16
CA ALA A 126 6.62 9.90 -14.17
C ALA A 126 6.44 8.47 -13.64
N PRO A 127 7.36 7.98 -12.81
CA PRO A 127 7.25 6.64 -12.26
C PRO A 127 6.06 6.52 -11.30
N PRO A 128 5.31 5.40 -11.35
CA PRO A 128 4.28 5.14 -10.37
C PRO A 128 4.91 4.94 -8.99
N PRO A 129 4.18 5.21 -7.89
CA PRO A 129 4.65 4.86 -6.57
C PRO A 129 4.76 3.34 -6.41
N VAL A 130 5.76 2.93 -5.63
CA VAL A 130 6.06 1.53 -5.33
C VAL A 130 5.58 1.21 -3.91
N TRP A 131 4.67 0.26 -3.81
CA TRP A 131 4.13 -0.23 -2.54
C TRP A 131 4.87 -1.48 -2.12
N LEU A 132 5.46 -1.43 -0.92
CA LEU A 132 6.27 -2.49 -0.37
C LEU A 132 5.57 -3.12 0.84
N ASP A 133 5.34 -4.43 0.81
CA ASP A 133 4.98 -5.14 2.03
C ASP A 133 6.13 -5.04 3.04
N SER A 134 5.84 -4.51 4.24
CA SER A 134 6.84 -4.18 5.24
C SER A 134 6.72 -4.95 6.56
N LEU A 135 5.88 -6.00 6.62
CA LEU A 135 5.79 -6.84 7.82
C LEU A 135 7.08 -7.62 8.05
N LEU A 136 7.65 -7.48 9.27
CA LEU A 136 8.98 -8.01 9.58
C LEU A 136 9.02 -9.53 9.82
N TYR A 137 7.91 -10.09 10.35
CA TYR A 137 7.90 -11.46 10.87
C TYR A 137 6.81 -12.31 10.20
N PRO A 138 7.00 -12.69 8.94
CA PRO A 138 6.08 -13.59 8.29
C PRO A 138 6.23 -15.01 8.85
N ARG A 139 5.11 -15.70 9.09
CA ARG A 139 5.15 -17.11 9.49
C ARG A 139 5.83 -17.94 8.40
N GLY A 140 6.86 -18.72 8.80
CA GLY A 140 7.52 -19.68 7.89
C GLY A 140 8.44 -19.05 6.83
N VAL A 141 8.79 -17.77 6.93
CA VAL A 141 9.76 -17.12 6.05
C VAL A 141 10.89 -16.54 6.88
N THR A 142 12.13 -16.90 6.54
CA THR A 142 13.32 -16.28 7.09
C THR A 142 13.80 -15.19 6.14
N LEU A 143 13.78 -13.94 6.59
CA LEU A 143 14.32 -12.82 5.82
C LEU A 143 15.85 -12.81 5.95
N ARG A 144 16.55 -12.71 4.83
CA ARG A 144 18.03 -12.66 4.81
C ARG A 144 18.58 -11.32 5.29
N ARG A 145 17.81 -10.26 5.14
CA ARG A 145 18.16 -8.90 5.54
C ARG A 145 17.02 -8.26 6.32
N SER A 146 17.33 -7.27 7.13
CA SER A 146 16.32 -6.43 7.78
C SER A 146 15.49 -5.68 6.74
N PRO A 147 14.15 -5.78 6.73
CA PRO A 147 13.32 -4.97 5.86
C PRO A 147 13.54 -3.47 6.04
N ILE A 148 13.75 -3.00 7.27
CA ILE A 148 14.00 -1.57 7.55
C ILE A 148 15.26 -1.11 6.81
N GLU A 149 16.38 -1.82 6.95
CA GLU A 149 17.63 -1.48 6.29
C GLU A 149 17.53 -1.59 4.77
N SER A 150 16.84 -2.62 4.27
CA SER A 150 16.65 -2.80 2.83
C SER A 150 15.83 -1.66 2.23
N ILE A 151 14.73 -1.27 2.88
CA ILE A 151 13.86 -0.18 2.43
C ILE A 151 14.59 1.16 2.51
N ARG A 152 15.34 1.41 3.59
CA ARG A 152 16.17 2.61 3.72
C ARG A 152 17.16 2.71 2.57
N HIS A 153 17.87 1.62 2.28
CA HIS A 153 18.80 1.57 1.16
C HIS A 153 18.13 1.89 -0.19
N LEU A 154 16.93 1.31 -0.43
CA LEU A 154 16.19 1.60 -1.66
C LEU A 154 15.76 3.07 -1.74
N ALA A 155 15.24 3.63 -0.65
CA ALA A 155 14.79 5.01 -0.63
C ALA A 155 15.94 6.03 -0.83
N GLU A 156 17.11 5.74 -0.26
CA GLU A 156 18.34 6.53 -0.47
C GLU A 156 18.89 6.39 -1.89
N ARG A 157 18.87 5.17 -2.46
CA ARG A 157 19.36 4.89 -3.82
C ARG A 157 18.45 5.49 -4.90
N TYR A 158 17.14 5.53 -4.67
CA TYR A 158 16.14 5.97 -5.65
C TYR A 158 15.35 7.17 -5.13
N PRO A 159 15.95 8.36 -4.95
CA PRO A 159 15.26 9.52 -4.39
C PRO A 159 14.11 10.05 -5.27
N GLY A 160 14.12 9.71 -6.57
CA GLY A 160 13.04 10.03 -7.51
C GLY A 160 11.85 9.06 -7.48
N LEU A 161 12.00 7.87 -6.88
CA LEU A 161 10.90 6.95 -6.69
C LEU A 161 10.19 7.23 -5.37
N ARG A 162 8.88 7.02 -5.35
CA ARG A 162 8.04 7.17 -4.17
C ARG A 162 7.68 5.80 -3.62
N PHE A 163 7.97 5.56 -2.34
CA PHE A 163 7.71 4.29 -1.67
C PHE A 163 6.60 4.43 -0.64
N MET A 164 5.64 3.51 -0.65
CA MET A 164 4.66 3.33 0.42
C MET A 164 4.90 2.01 1.13
N LEU A 165 5.07 2.06 2.45
CA LEU A 165 5.28 0.88 3.28
C LEU A 165 3.95 0.41 3.81
N LEU A 166 3.44 -0.68 3.22
CA LEU A 166 2.19 -1.29 3.64
C LEU A 166 2.31 -1.82 5.06
N HIS A 167 1.25 -1.64 5.84
CA HIS A 167 1.13 -2.07 7.23
C HIS A 167 2.09 -1.37 8.21
N ALA A 168 2.77 -0.29 7.78
CA ALA A 168 3.70 0.53 8.58
C ALA A 168 4.69 -0.30 9.42
N GLY A 169 5.18 -1.44 8.89
CA GLY A 169 6.05 -2.34 9.62
C GLY A 169 5.38 -3.17 10.72
N GLY A 170 4.05 -3.13 10.84
CA GLY A 170 3.30 -3.87 11.83
C GLY A 170 3.64 -3.45 13.26
N ALA A 171 4.11 -4.39 14.08
CA ALA A 171 4.50 -4.12 15.47
C ALA A 171 5.74 -3.22 15.61
N SER A 172 6.40 -2.86 14.51
CA SER A 172 7.65 -2.07 14.49
C SER A 172 7.44 -0.66 13.89
N ALA A 173 6.21 -0.13 13.94
CA ALA A 173 5.84 1.13 13.29
C ALA A 173 6.77 2.30 13.67
N LEU A 174 7.07 2.47 14.95
CA LEU A 174 7.97 3.51 15.42
C LEU A 174 9.42 3.33 14.93
N ALA A 175 9.91 2.07 14.86
CA ALA A 175 11.24 1.79 14.33
C ALA A 175 11.34 2.15 12.83
N PHE A 176 10.28 1.90 12.05
CA PHE A 176 10.22 2.35 10.66
C PHE A 176 10.18 3.87 10.56
N PHE A 177 9.40 4.54 11.40
CA PHE A 177 9.38 6.01 11.45
C PHE A 177 10.78 6.57 11.72
N GLU A 178 11.46 6.13 12.79
CA GLU A 178 12.80 6.61 13.16
C GLU A 178 13.83 6.40 12.04
N ALA A 179 13.78 5.24 11.38
CA ALA A 179 14.73 4.93 10.30
C ALA A 179 14.48 5.74 9.01
N LEU A 180 13.23 6.16 8.74
CA LEU A 180 12.81 6.65 7.43
C LEU A 180 12.24 8.08 7.45
N ALA A 181 12.09 8.71 8.62
CA ALA A 181 11.48 10.04 8.75
C ALA A 181 12.24 11.12 7.95
N SER A 182 13.56 11.01 7.83
CA SER A 182 14.39 11.93 7.06
C SER A 182 14.31 11.74 5.53
N LEU A 183 13.71 10.66 5.04
CA LEU A 183 13.61 10.33 3.61
C LEU A 183 12.26 10.81 3.06
N PRO A 184 12.21 11.89 2.26
CA PRO A 184 10.95 12.52 1.86
C PRO A 184 10.10 11.66 0.93
N ASN A 185 10.70 10.68 0.28
CA ASN A 185 10.07 9.80 -0.70
C ASN A 185 9.43 8.54 -0.09
N VAL A 186 9.34 8.44 1.25
CA VAL A 186 8.74 7.29 1.94
C VAL A 186 7.46 7.70 2.66
N MET A 187 6.40 6.90 2.51
CA MET A 187 5.12 7.00 3.23
C MET A 187 4.80 5.73 3.99
N LEU A 188 3.98 5.84 5.02
CA LEU A 188 3.52 4.73 5.86
C LEU A 188 2.03 4.53 5.66
N ASP A 189 1.63 3.31 5.36
CA ASP A 189 0.24 2.88 5.27
C ASP A 189 -0.14 2.09 6.52
N LEU A 190 -1.27 2.42 7.12
CA LEU A 190 -1.73 1.81 8.37
C LEU A 190 -2.60 0.56 8.18
N SER A 191 -2.84 0.12 6.94
CA SER A 191 -3.69 -1.04 6.63
C SER A 191 -3.32 -2.27 7.48
N TYR A 192 -4.29 -3.15 7.76
CA TYR A 192 -4.12 -4.32 8.61
C TYR A 192 -3.66 -3.99 10.04
N SER A 193 -2.58 -3.20 10.20
CA SER A 193 -1.97 -2.92 11.51
C SER A 193 -2.91 -2.13 12.45
N LEU A 194 -3.78 -1.27 11.90
CA LEU A 194 -4.81 -0.55 12.66
C LEU A 194 -5.65 -1.48 13.54
N ILE A 195 -6.13 -2.58 12.99
CA ILE A 195 -6.97 -3.55 13.69
C ILE A 195 -6.12 -4.56 14.44
N ARG A 196 -5.07 -5.06 13.81
CA ARG A 196 -4.22 -6.10 14.40
C ARG A 196 -3.63 -5.68 15.75
N TYR A 197 -3.28 -4.40 15.88
CA TYR A 197 -2.58 -3.88 17.05
C TYR A 197 -3.36 -2.83 17.85
N GLN A 198 -4.67 -2.64 17.60
CA GLN A 198 -5.49 -1.61 18.24
C GLN A 198 -5.52 -1.67 19.78
N ARG A 199 -5.28 -2.84 20.39
CA ARG A 199 -5.27 -3.05 21.84
C ARG A 199 -3.88 -3.24 22.41
N THR A 200 -2.87 -2.74 21.73
CA THR A 200 -1.46 -2.82 22.15
C THR A 200 -0.85 -1.42 22.18
N SER A 201 0.40 -1.29 22.63
CA SER A 201 1.15 -0.04 22.59
C SER A 201 1.34 0.50 21.17
N VAL A 202 1.29 -0.34 20.13
CA VAL A 202 1.41 0.07 18.73
C VAL A 202 0.28 1.03 18.32
N ALA A 203 -0.89 0.98 18.97
CA ALA A 203 -1.95 1.96 18.74
C ALA A 203 -1.52 3.40 19.12
N LEU A 204 -0.64 3.56 20.11
CA LEU A 204 -0.02 4.86 20.44
C LEU A 204 0.98 5.29 19.38
N ASP A 205 1.73 4.35 18.79
CA ASP A 205 2.62 4.63 17.67
C ASP A 205 1.82 5.10 16.43
N HIS A 206 0.70 4.43 16.12
CA HIS A 206 -0.20 4.89 15.04
C HIS A 206 -0.77 6.28 15.32
N ARG A 207 -1.16 6.57 16.57
CA ARG A 207 -1.59 7.91 16.98
C ARG A 207 -0.48 8.94 16.78
N PHE A 208 0.74 8.60 17.20
CA PHE A 208 1.92 9.45 17.01
C PHE A 208 2.17 9.75 15.53
N LEU A 209 2.09 8.72 14.65
CA LEU A 209 2.23 8.89 13.21
C LEU A 209 1.15 9.82 12.65
N ALA A 210 -0.11 9.65 13.04
CA ALA A 210 -1.20 10.52 12.61
C ALA A 210 -1.04 11.97 13.11
N GLU A 211 -0.39 12.19 14.25
CA GLU A 211 -0.15 13.52 14.82
C GLU A 211 1.09 14.20 14.25
N ARG A 212 2.20 13.46 14.06
CA ARG A 212 3.51 14.00 13.73
C ARG A 212 3.93 13.78 12.27
N PHE A 213 3.26 12.88 11.58
CA PHE A 213 3.62 12.42 10.25
C PHE A 213 2.40 12.29 9.33
N ASP A 214 1.34 13.06 9.61
CA ASP A 214 0.04 13.02 8.93
C ASP A 214 0.14 13.17 7.40
N ARG A 215 1.05 14.01 6.91
CA ARG A 215 1.29 14.22 5.47
C ARG A 215 2.04 13.06 4.79
N ARG A 216 2.44 12.05 5.56
CA ARG A 216 3.16 10.87 5.08
C ARG A 216 2.61 9.57 5.70
N THR A 217 1.44 9.64 6.31
CA THR A 217 0.68 8.51 6.84
C THR A 217 -0.66 8.43 6.14
N VAL A 218 -1.06 7.23 5.71
CA VAL A 218 -2.31 7.00 4.98
C VAL A 218 -3.15 5.91 5.64
N PHE A 219 -4.46 6.02 5.44
CA PHE A 219 -5.44 5.03 5.81
C PHE A 219 -5.49 3.89 4.78
N GLY A 220 -5.66 2.65 5.25
CA GLY A 220 -6.00 1.48 4.48
C GLY A 220 -6.67 0.43 5.36
N SER A 221 -7.49 -0.45 4.77
CA SER A 221 -8.14 -1.54 5.48
C SER A 221 -7.34 -2.84 5.42
N ASP A 222 -6.82 -3.20 4.26
CA ASP A 222 -6.38 -4.55 3.88
C ASP A 222 -7.57 -5.52 3.77
N PHE A 223 -8.71 -4.99 3.23
CA PHE A 223 -9.85 -5.84 2.87
C PHE A 223 -9.37 -7.00 1.96
N PRO A 224 -9.82 -8.24 2.14
CA PRO A 224 -10.95 -8.68 2.94
C PRO A 224 -10.61 -9.19 4.35
N GLU A 225 -9.34 -9.20 4.76
CA GLU A 225 -8.93 -9.69 6.09
C GLU A 225 -9.46 -8.80 7.22
N VAL A 226 -9.56 -7.51 6.95
CA VAL A 226 -10.19 -6.53 7.84
C VAL A 226 -11.43 -5.96 7.15
N SER A 227 -12.54 -5.83 7.88
CA SER A 227 -13.70 -5.11 7.35
C SER A 227 -13.41 -3.62 7.25
N ILE A 228 -13.92 -2.97 6.20
CA ILE A 228 -13.71 -1.54 5.99
C ILE A 228 -14.30 -0.72 7.15
N GLY A 229 -15.47 -1.12 7.67
CA GLY A 229 -16.11 -0.47 8.81
C GLY A 229 -15.28 -0.51 10.09
N ASP A 230 -14.65 -1.67 10.39
CA ASP A 230 -13.76 -1.79 11.54
C ASP A 230 -12.50 -0.94 11.36
N ALA A 231 -11.91 -0.93 10.15
CA ALA A 231 -10.74 -0.13 9.84
C ALA A 231 -11.01 1.37 9.98
N VAL A 232 -12.14 1.86 9.45
CA VAL A 232 -12.58 3.26 9.62
C VAL A 232 -12.79 3.59 11.10
N SER A 233 -13.46 2.73 11.87
CA SER A 233 -13.70 2.94 13.30
C SER A 233 -12.39 3.01 14.09
N ALA A 234 -11.42 2.17 13.77
CA ALA A 234 -10.10 2.20 14.39
C ALA A 234 -9.33 3.48 14.01
N LEU A 235 -9.37 3.89 12.75
CA LEU A 235 -8.78 5.15 12.32
C LEU A 235 -9.37 6.34 13.07
N GLU A 236 -10.71 6.42 13.18
CA GLU A 236 -11.37 7.53 13.89
C GLU A 236 -10.97 7.60 15.37
N THR A 237 -10.71 6.44 16.01
CA THR A 237 -10.15 6.41 17.36
C THR A 237 -8.75 7.03 17.41
N ILE A 238 -7.91 6.77 16.39
CA ILE A 238 -6.53 7.27 16.30
C ILE A 238 -6.51 8.77 16.03
N VAL A 239 -7.37 9.27 15.12
CA VAL A 239 -7.38 10.69 14.74
C VAL A 239 -8.26 11.56 15.64
N ALA A 240 -8.99 10.97 16.60
CA ALA A 240 -9.88 11.70 17.51
C ALA A 240 -9.14 12.83 18.25
N GLY A 241 -9.69 14.06 18.18
CA GLY A 241 -9.11 15.26 18.81
C GLY A 241 -7.85 15.81 18.14
N LEU A 242 -7.42 15.28 16.99
CA LEU A 242 -6.42 15.94 16.15
C LEU A 242 -7.04 17.16 15.44
N PRO A 243 -6.21 18.15 15.03
CA PRO A 243 -6.65 19.19 14.11
C PRO A 243 -7.32 18.56 12.86
N PRO A 244 -8.44 19.12 12.38
CA PRO A 244 -9.16 18.57 11.23
C PRO A 244 -8.27 18.30 10.01
N GLU A 245 -7.36 19.22 9.67
CA GLU A 245 -6.41 19.08 8.57
C GLU A 245 -5.56 17.79 8.70
N LYS A 246 -5.07 17.48 9.90
CA LYS A 246 -4.26 16.28 10.13
C LYS A 246 -5.08 15.00 9.99
N ALA A 247 -6.29 15.00 10.55
CA ALA A 247 -7.19 13.87 10.39
C ALA A 247 -7.53 13.63 8.91
N ASP A 248 -7.84 14.68 8.14
CA ASP A 248 -8.18 14.60 6.73
C ASP A 248 -6.97 14.20 5.87
N ASN A 249 -5.76 14.62 6.27
CA ASN A 249 -4.54 14.13 5.63
C ASN A 249 -4.47 12.61 5.70
N VAL A 250 -4.62 12.01 6.88
CA VAL A 250 -4.54 10.55 7.05
C VAL A 250 -5.71 9.83 6.39
N ARG A 251 -6.93 10.39 6.45
CA ARG A 251 -8.14 9.77 5.86
C ARG A 251 -8.07 9.63 4.35
N SER A 252 -7.60 10.68 3.64
CA SER A 252 -7.70 10.69 2.17
C SER A 252 -6.66 11.57 1.47
N GLN A 253 -6.37 12.77 1.99
CA GLN A 253 -5.66 13.79 1.22
C GLN A 253 -4.20 13.40 0.94
N THR A 254 -3.52 12.76 1.89
CA THR A 254 -2.14 12.31 1.71
C THR A 254 -2.05 11.26 0.60
N LEU A 255 -2.96 10.26 0.57
CA LEU A 255 -2.99 9.29 -0.51
C LEU A 255 -3.33 9.93 -1.86
N SER A 256 -4.29 10.86 -1.89
CA SER A 256 -4.66 11.58 -3.11
C SER A 256 -3.47 12.33 -3.72
N ARG A 257 -2.73 13.09 -2.91
CA ARG A 257 -1.50 13.79 -3.35
C ARG A 257 -0.39 12.82 -3.77
N PHE A 258 -0.26 11.71 -3.06
CA PHE A 258 0.76 10.71 -3.37
C PHE A 258 0.54 10.02 -4.71
N LEU A 259 -0.70 9.76 -5.08
CA LEU A 259 -1.05 9.20 -6.38
C LEU A 259 -0.95 10.24 -7.50
N ASN A 260 -1.31 11.51 -7.22
CA ASN A 260 -1.35 12.60 -8.20
C ASN A 260 -0.37 13.74 -7.82
N PRO A 261 0.94 13.55 -7.99
CA PRO A 261 1.93 14.53 -7.54
C PRO A 261 1.85 15.89 -8.25
N ARG A 262 1.12 15.99 -9.37
CA ARG A 262 0.89 17.26 -10.08
C ARG A 262 -0.03 18.20 -9.31
N ASP A 263 -0.84 17.67 -8.37
CA ASP A 263 -1.78 18.43 -7.53
C ASP A 263 -1.16 18.80 -6.17
N ALA A 264 0.09 18.37 -5.92
CA ALA A 264 0.78 18.65 -4.68
C ALA A 264 1.40 20.07 -4.73
N SER A 265 0.86 20.97 -3.91
CA SER A 265 1.62 22.17 -3.51
C SER A 265 2.92 21.70 -2.85
N PRO A 266 4.07 22.35 -3.11
CA PRO A 266 5.33 21.97 -2.45
C PRO A 266 5.16 22.01 -0.92
N PRO A 267 5.88 21.13 -0.20
CA PRO A 267 5.79 21.00 1.25
C PRO A 267 6.21 22.28 2.00
#